data_5e207fa02b2bae4269f283438f6cabc5
#
_entry.id   5e207fa02b2bae4269f283438f6cabc5
#
_cell.length_a   1.000
_cell.length_b   1.000
_cell.length_c   1.000
_cell.angle_alpha   90.00
_cell.angle_beta   90.00
_cell.angle_gamma   90.00
#
_symmetry.space_group_name_H-M   'P 1'
#
loop_
_entity.id
_entity.type
_entity.pdbx_description
1 polymer ?
#
loop_
_entity_poly.entity_id
_entity_poly.type
_entity_poly.pdbx_seq_one_letter_code
_entity_poly.pdbx_strand_id
1 'polypeptide(L)'
;METEHKRLVDVAFKRGEVIVDAMAGVGPFVVPAVKTKGCRVYASDLNPDCFEMKQKNVKLNKMEDSVKLYNLDARAFIKSLLTPVRKNNGPEETWMQNISAYEEELKKFREKTANEGNDEKETDTKKIEKKRKRLEEKSVPKPKWSTTLIAGEDANTPPSGATFDHIIMNLPATAVEFLDCLKHSFDRATWSNRKLPTVHAYAFRPPGHTDQDVISRAEGHLGCPIKNAKVHEVRDVAPNKAMVCVSFQITEEQAFAP
;
A
#
# COMPACT_ATOMS: atom_id res chain seq x y z
N MET A 1 -17.50 15.61 4.09
CA MET A 1 -17.51 14.39 3.25
C MET A 1 -16.12 13.77 3.31
N GLU A 2 -16.01 12.51 3.65
CA GLU A 2 -14.73 11.80 3.68
C GLU A 2 -14.27 11.54 2.25
N THR A 3 -12.98 11.77 1.95
CA THR A 3 -12.45 11.46 0.62
C THR A 3 -12.21 9.96 0.50
N GLU A 4 -12.32 9.39 -0.70
CA GLU A 4 -12.04 7.96 -0.93
C GLU A 4 -10.65 7.56 -0.45
N HIS A 5 -9.66 8.42 -0.64
CA HIS A 5 -8.30 8.17 -0.19
C HIS A 5 -8.23 7.93 1.32
N LYS A 6 -8.93 8.77 2.09
CA LYS A 6 -9.00 8.62 3.55
C LYS A 6 -9.80 7.37 3.93
N ARG A 7 -10.95 7.13 3.26
CA ARG A 7 -11.78 5.94 3.51
C ARG A 7 -10.96 4.65 3.34
N LEU A 8 -10.26 4.48 2.20
CA LEU A 8 -9.48 3.26 1.96
C LEU A 8 -8.41 3.08 3.04
N VAL A 9 -7.70 4.14 3.39
CA VAL A 9 -6.67 4.10 4.45
C VAL A 9 -7.27 3.70 5.79
N ASP A 10 -8.43 4.26 6.15
CA ASP A 10 -9.04 3.99 7.45
C ASP A 10 -9.62 2.57 7.55
N VAL A 11 -10.23 2.07 6.46
CA VAL A 11 -10.92 0.78 6.42
C VAL A 11 -9.98 -0.40 6.16
N ALA A 12 -9.00 -0.23 5.24
CA ALA A 12 -8.20 -1.34 4.76
C ALA A 12 -6.85 -1.45 5.46
N PHE A 13 -6.19 -0.32 5.79
CA PHE A 13 -4.80 -0.35 6.26
C PHE A 13 -4.71 -0.42 7.78
N LYS A 14 -3.77 -1.23 8.24
CA LYS A 14 -3.37 -1.29 9.65
C LYS A 14 -2.12 -0.46 9.88
N ARG A 15 -1.85 -0.16 11.13
CA ARG A 15 -0.64 0.59 11.52
C ARG A 15 0.63 -0.19 11.14
N GLY A 16 1.58 0.52 10.55
CA GLY A 16 2.91 -0.01 10.22
C GLY A 16 2.96 -0.94 9.01
N GLU A 17 1.84 -1.17 8.31
CA GLU A 17 1.82 -1.96 7.09
C GLU A 17 2.62 -1.30 5.96
N VAL A 18 3.07 -2.12 5.03
CA VAL A 18 3.78 -1.69 3.82
C VAL A 18 2.80 -1.61 2.67
N ILE A 19 2.72 -0.43 2.06
CA ILE A 19 1.80 -0.14 0.97
C ILE A 19 2.58 0.11 -0.32
N VAL A 20 2.12 -0.48 -1.40
CA VAL A 20 2.57 -0.17 -2.76
C VAL A 20 1.49 0.67 -3.43
N ASP A 21 1.84 1.89 -3.85
CA ASP A 21 0.97 2.74 -4.68
C ASP A 21 1.61 2.84 -6.07
N ALA A 22 1.10 2.03 -7.00
CA ALA A 22 1.71 1.84 -8.31
C ALA A 22 1.38 2.96 -9.31
N MET A 23 0.39 3.79 -9.01
CA MET A 23 -0.08 4.90 -9.84
C MET A 23 -0.39 6.09 -8.92
N ALA A 24 0.65 6.52 -8.18
CA ALA A 24 0.49 7.34 -6.99
C ALA A 24 0.16 8.82 -7.26
N GLY A 25 0.25 9.28 -8.49
CA GLY A 25 0.04 10.69 -8.82
C GLY A 25 0.88 11.60 -7.92
N VAL A 26 0.24 12.57 -7.31
CA VAL A 26 0.85 13.50 -6.34
C VAL A 26 0.86 12.97 -4.89
N GLY A 27 0.40 11.72 -4.68
CA GLY A 27 0.43 11.03 -3.39
C GLY A 27 -0.83 11.14 -2.53
N PRO A 28 -2.05 11.10 -3.09
CA PRO A 28 -3.29 11.25 -2.32
C PRO A 28 -3.55 10.11 -1.33
N PHE A 29 -3.06 8.90 -1.59
CA PHE A 29 -3.07 7.79 -0.63
C PHE A 29 -1.82 7.79 0.26
N VAL A 30 -0.66 8.18 -0.29
CA VAL A 30 0.62 8.17 0.39
C VAL A 30 0.59 9.00 1.67
N VAL A 31 0.14 10.26 1.57
CA VAL A 31 0.13 11.18 2.71
C VAL A 31 -0.75 10.69 3.86
N PRO A 32 -2.03 10.33 3.67
CA PRO A 32 -2.84 9.83 4.77
C PRO A 32 -2.37 8.48 5.31
N ALA A 33 -1.88 7.55 4.47
CA ALA A 33 -1.37 6.25 4.93
C ALA A 33 -0.20 6.43 5.91
N VAL A 34 0.75 7.30 5.61
CA VAL A 34 1.88 7.57 6.50
C VAL A 34 1.44 8.34 7.74
N LYS A 35 0.67 9.43 7.58
CA LYS A 35 0.32 10.31 8.70
C LYS A 35 -0.62 9.68 9.71
N THR A 36 -1.61 8.92 9.25
CA THR A 36 -2.66 8.39 10.14
C THR A 36 -2.38 6.98 10.61
N LYS A 37 -1.70 6.17 9.80
CA LYS A 37 -1.43 4.76 10.11
C LYS A 37 0.07 4.45 10.33
N GLY A 38 0.97 5.41 10.10
CA GLY A 38 2.42 5.15 10.18
C GLY A 38 2.86 4.08 9.19
N CYS A 39 2.15 3.93 8.06
CA CYS A 39 2.50 2.99 7.01
C CYS A 39 3.82 3.38 6.34
N ARG A 40 4.46 2.38 5.75
CA ARG A 40 5.59 2.57 4.83
C ARG A 40 5.06 2.47 3.42
N VAL A 41 5.55 3.30 2.53
CA VAL A 41 5.00 3.36 1.17
C VAL A 41 6.09 3.31 0.11
N TYR A 42 5.93 2.39 -0.83
CA TYR A 42 6.58 2.45 -2.13
C TYR A 42 5.60 3.10 -3.11
N ALA A 43 5.97 4.23 -3.69
CA ALA A 43 5.08 4.98 -4.55
C ALA A 43 5.73 5.27 -5.90
N SER A 44 5.11 4.80 -6.99
CA SER A 44 5.55 5.08 -8.35
C SER A 44 4.50 5.85 -9.14
N ASP A 45 4.96 6.63 -10.10
CA ASP A 45 4.12 7.21 -11.14
C ASP A 45 4.95 7.38 -12.41
N LEU A 46 4.37 7.12 -13.56
CA LEU A 46 5.04 7.26 -14.85
C LEU A 46 5.26 8.72 -15.23
N ASN A 47 4.36 9.62 -14.79
CA ASN A 47 4.43 11.04 -15.09
C ASN A 47 5.50 11.72 -14.23
N PRO A 48 6.57 12.31 -14.83
CA PRO A 48 7.63 12.97 -14.09
C PRO A 48 7.14 14.20 -13.30
N ASP A 49 6.14 14.94 -13.78
CA ASP A 49 5.57 16.07 -13.05
C ASP A 49 4.88 15.62 -11.77
N CYS A 50 4.15 14.50 -11.84
CA CYS A 50 3.55 13.87 -10.65
C CYS A 50 4.62 13.39 -9.67
N PHE A 51 5.72 12.84 -10.18
CA PHE A 51 6.84 12.42 -9.36
C PHE A 51 7.47 13.61 -8.61
N GLU A 52 7.79 14.72 -9.29
CA GLU A 52 8.33 15.92 -8.66
C GLU A 52 7.39 16.51 -7.60
N MET A 53 6.10 16.62 -7.90
CA MET A 53 5.09 17.11 -6.95
C MET A 53 4.97 16.19 -5.74
N LYS A 54 5.03 14.89 -5.93
CA LYS A 54 5.04 13.89 -4.86
C LYS A 54 6.28 14.03 -3.97
N GLN A 55 7.46 14.26 -4.55
CA GLN A 55 8.68 14.55 -3.78
C GLN A 55 8.50 15.79 -2.89
N LYS A 56 7.94 16.87 -3.45
CA LYS A 56 7.63 18.09 -2.68
C LYS A 56 6.66 17.80 -1.54
N ASN A 57 5.59 17.05 -1.81
CA ASN A 57 4.60 16.67 -0.81
C ASN A 57 5.20 15.82 0.32
N VAL A 58 6.06 14.86 0.00
CA VAL A 58 6.76 14.03 1.00
C VAL A 58 7.65 14.89 1.90
N LYS A 59 8.45 15.80 1.33
CA LYS A 59 9.29 16.74 2.09
C LYS A 59 8.47 17.68 2.97
N LEU A 60 7.45 18.33 2.42
CA LEU A 60 6.58 19.24 3.17
C LEU A 60 5.90 18.57 4.36
N ASN A 61 5.62 17.28 4.24
CA ASN A 61 4.97 16.51 5.28
C ASN A 61 5.96 15.76 6.20
N LYS A 62 7.28 15.90 5.98
CA LYS A 62 8.36 15.25 6.76
C LYS A 62 8.19 13.72 6.82
N MET A 63 8.01 13.10 5.64
CA MET A 63 7.73 11.67 5.51
C MET A 63 8.84 10.93 4.76
N GLU A 64 10.00 11.54 4.56
CA GLU A 64 11.11 11.00 3.79
C GLU A 64 11.56 9.63 4.32
N ASP A 65 11.48 9.43 5.63
CA ASP A 65 11.86 8.17 6.28
C ASP A 65 10.82 7.05 6.09
N SER A 66 9.64 7.36 5.55
CA SER A 66 8.52 6.41 5.44
C SER A 66 8.10 6.13 3.99
N VAL A 67 8.65 6.89 3.03
CA VAL A 67 8.21 6.81 1.63
C VAL A 67 9.40 6.67 0.70
N LYS A 68 9.35 5.66 -0.16
CA LYS A 68 10.25 5.52 -1.30
C LYS A 68 9.53 5.89 -2.59
N LEU A 69 10.13 6.78 -3.37
CA LEU A 69 9.53 7.34 -4.58
C LEU A 69 10.25 6.88 -5.83
N TYR A 70 9.46 6.52 -6.85
CA TYR A 70 9.95 6.04 -8.14
C TYR A 70 9.24 6.75 -9.28
N ASN A 71 9.94 6.91 -10.40
CA ASN A 71 9.37 7.40 -11.66
C ASN A 71 9.46 6.27 -12.70
N LEU A 72 8.56 5.28 -12.58
CA LEU A 72 8.55 4.06 -13.37
C LEU A 72 7.15 3.73 -13.87
N ASP A 73 7.09 3.01 -14.98
CA ASP A 73 5.86 2.32 -15.40
C ASP A 73 5.39 1.34 -14.33
N ALA A 74 4.08 1.27 -14.12
CA ALA A 74 3.50 0.49 -13.02
C ALA A 74 3.78 -1.03 -13.15
N ARG A 75 3.78 -1.62 -14.37
CA ARG A 75 4.13 -3.03 -14.54
C ARG A 75 5.59 -3.29 -14.24
N ALA A 76 6.48 -2.43 -14.72
CA ALA A 76 7.92 -2.54 -14.44
C ALA A 76 8.19 -2.41 -12.94
N PHE A 77 7.53 -1.45 -12.29
CA PHE A 77 7.62 -1.22 -10.86
C PHE A 77 7.12 -2.43 -10.04
N ILE A 78 5.92 -2.92 -10.33
CA ILE A 78 5.34 -4.07 -9.62
C ILE A 78 6.20 -5.33 -9.81
N LYS A 79 6.60 -5.63 -11.05
CA LYS A 79 7.45 -6.78 -11.35
C LYS A 79 8.78 -6.73 -10.62
N SER A 80 9.39 -5.55 -10.50
CA SER A 80 10.65 -5.39 -9.78
C SER A 80 10.50 -5.67 -8.29
N LEU A 81 9.42 -5.20 -7.65
CA LEU A 81 9.12 -5.50 -6.25
C LEU A 81 8.98 -7.00 -6.00
N LEU A 82 8.38 -7.73 -6.94
CA LEU A 82 8.12 -9.17 -6.85
C LEU A 82 9.33 -10.03 -7.23
N THR A 83 10.33 -9.47 -7.92
CA THR A 83 11.55 -10.17 -8.32
C THR A 83 12.41 -10.46 -7.09
N PRO A 84 12.99 -11.69 -6.95
CA PRO A 84 13.87 -12.01 -5.84
C PRO A 84 15.05 -11.06 -5.73
N VAL A 85 15.44 -10.75 -4.50
CA VAL A 85 16.67 -9.99 -4.23
C VAL A 85 17.85 -10.75 -4.82
N ARG A 86 18.54 -10.16 -5.79
CA ARG A 86 19.80 -10.72 -6.25
C ARG A 86 20.83 -10.57 -5.12
N LYS A 87 21.40 -11.70 -4.68
CA LYS A 87 22.44 -11.75 -3.65
C LYS A 87 23.76 -11.14 -4.16
N ASN A 88 23.74 -9.85 -4.44
CA ASN A 88 24.96 -9.08 -4.66
C ASN A 88 25.00 -8.01 -3.59
N ASN A 89 25.93 -8.16 -2.65
CA ASN A 89 26.29 -7.33 -1.51
C ASN A 89 26.02 -5.81 -1.72
N GLY A 90 24.78 -5.40 -1.65
CA GLY A 90 24.34 -4.02 -1.84
C GLY A 90 23.50 -3.52 -0.67
N PRO A 91 23.15 -2.23 -0.62
CA PRO A 91 22.41 -1.58 0.47
C PRO A 91 21.04 -2.21 0.81
N GLU A 92 20.54 -3.15 0.00
CA GLU A 92 19.25 -3.82 0.17
C GLU A 92 19.22 -4.83 1.34
N GLU A 93 20.34 -5.50 1.64
CA GLU A 93 20.43 -6.43 2.78
C GLU A 93 20.25 -5.69 4.12
N THR A 94 20.80 -4.49 4.21
CA THR A 94 20.63 -3.59 5.37
C THR A 94 19.18 -3.15 5.54
N TRP A 95 18.43 -3.03 4.45
CA TRP A 95 17.03 -2.60 4.48
C TRP A 95 16.09 -3.72 4.97
N MET A 96 16.31 -4.97 4.56
CA MET A 96 15.57 -6.14 5.05
C MET A 96 15.80 -6.38 6.54
N GLN A 97 17.04 -6.19 7.03
CA GLN A 97 17.38 -6.26 8.46
C GLN A 97 16.67 -5.16 9.26
N ASN A 98 16.56 -3.96 8.71
CA ASN A 98 15.84 -2.84 9.33
C ASN A 98 14.33 -3.07 9.42
N ILE A 99 13.73 -3.82 8.47
CA ILE A 99 12.31 -4.19 8.54
C ILE A 99 12.07 -5.12 9.73
N SER A 100 12.86 -6.18 9.89
CA SER A 100 12.71 -7.14 10.99
C SER A 100 12.87 -6.46 12.35
N ALA A 101 13.86 -5.58 12.48
CA ALA A 101 14.07 -4.79 13.70
C ALA A 101 12.87 -3.87 14.01
N TYR A 102 12.31 -3.24 12.98
CA TYR A 102 11.13 -2.39 13.13
C TYR A 102 9.86 -3.18 13.47
N GLU A 103 9.68 -4.36 12.89
CA GLU A 103 8.56 -5.25 13.22
C GLU A 103 8.62 -5.72 14.69
N GLU A 104 9.82 -6.00 15.20
CA GLU A 104 10.03 -6.29 16.64
C GLU A 104 9.71 -5.07 17.53
N GLU A 105 10.14 -3.88 17.12
CA GLU A 105 9.87 -2.64 17.86
C GLU A 105 8.36 -2.32 17.88
N LEU A 106 7.67 -2.51 16.75
CA LEU A 106 6.21 -2.39 16.66
C LEU A 106 5.50 -3.43 17.54
N LYS A 107 5.99 -4.66 17.58
CA LYS A 107 5.43 -5.72 18.43
C LYS A 107 5.53 -5.34 19.89
N LYS A 108 6.72 -4.95 20.35
CA LYS A 108 6.97 -4.48 21.73
C LYS A 108 6.10 -3.27 22.10
N PHE A 109 5.93 -2.33 21.16
CA PHE A 109 5.05 -1.17 21.34
C PHE A 109 3.57 -1.57 21.48
N ARG A 110 3.08 -2.50 20.64
CA ARG A 110 1.71 -3.02 20.72
C ARG A 110 1.43 -3.75 22.04
N GLU A 111 2.37 -4.56 22.51
CA GLU A 111 2.30 -5.28 23.79
C GLU A 111 2.26 -4.30 24.97
N LYS A 112 3.08 -3.26 24.93
CA LYS A 112 3.11 -2.23 25.95
C LYS A 112 1.81 -1.43 26.03
N THR A 113 1.27 -0.99 24.89
CA THR A 113 0.01 -0.23 24.85
C THR A 113 -1.21 -1.08 25.20
N ALA A 114 -1.19 -2.39 24.95
CA ALA A 114 -2.24 -3.31 25.36
C ALA A 114 -2.27 -3.49 26.90
N ASN A 115 -1.11 -3.50 27.56
CA ASN A 115 -1.00 -3.65 29.00
C ASN A 115 -1.36 -2.36 29.77
N GLU A 116 -1.06 -1.18 29.19
CA GLU A 116 -1.40 0.12 29.83
C GLU A 116 -2.90 0.46 29.74
N GLY A 117 -3.67 -0.26 28.90
CA GLY A 117 -5.12 -0.07 28.75
C GLY A 117 -5.99 -0.74 29.83
N ASN A 118 -5.42 -1.53 30.72
CA ASN A 118 -6.18 -2.31 31.72
C ASN A 118 -6.27 -1.68 33.11
N ASP A 119 -5.61 -0.56 33.39
CA ASP A 119 -5.53 0.00 34.74
C ASP A 119 -6.33 1.28 35.00
N GLU A 120 -7.09 1.81 34.03
CA GLU A 120 -7.89 3.02 34.25
C GLU A 120 -9.38 2.71 34.41
N LYS A 121 -9.89 2.91 35.65
CA LYS A 121 -11.33 2.89 35.97
C LYS A 121 -12.06 4.06 35.29
N GLU A 122 -13.21 3.70 34.75
CA GLU A 122 -14.20 4.54 34.07
C GLU A 122 -14.46 5.91 34.70
N THR A 123 -14.19 6.98 33.96
CA THR A 123 -15.06 8.17 33.89
C THR A 123 -14.55 9.12 32.78
N ASP A 124 -15.43 9.42 31.82
CA ASP A 124 -15.23 10.38 30.73
C ASP A 124 -14.71 9.81 29.40
N THR A 125 -15.49 8.93 28.79
CA THR A 125 -15.18 8.22 27.54
C THR A 125 -14.70 9.11 26.38
N LYS A 126 -15.22 10.33 26.22
CA LYS A 126 -14.82 11.23 25.12
C LYS A 126 -13.46 11.90 25.31
N LYS A 127 -13.07 12.20 26.57
CA LYS A 127 -11.74 12.75 26.88
C LYS A 127 -10.66 11.69 26.80
N ILE A 128 -10.98 10.46 27.21
CA ILE A 128 -10.09 9.31 27.15
C ILE A 128 -9.83 8.93 25.70
N GLU A 129 -10.85 8.92 24.85
CA GLU A 129 -10.71 8.61 23.42
C GLU A 129 -9.89 9.67 22.67
N LYS A 130 -10.05 10.95 23.02
CA LYS A 130 -9.26 12.05 22.46
C LYS A 130 -7.81 12.03 22.97
N LYS A 131 -7.58 11.62 24.22
CA LYS A 131 -6.25 11.46 24.84
C LYS A 131 -5.55 10.22 24.28
N ARG A 132 -6.28 9.09 24.08
CA ARG A 132 -5.80 7.89 23.40
C ARG A 132 -5.38 8.19 21.96
N LYS A 133 -6.23 8.84 21.16
CA LYS A 133 -5.87 9.25 19.78
C LYS A 133 -4.61 10.13 19.76
N ARG A 134 -4.50 11.07 20.70
CA ARG A 134 -3.35 12.00 20.76
C ARG A 134 -2.04 11.33 21.25
N LEU A 135 -2.13 10.31 22.10
CA LEU A 135 -1.00 9.47 22.53
C LEU A 135 -0.62 8.47 21.44
N GLU A 136 -1.59 7.89 20.76
CA GLU A 136 -1.38 7.02 19.61
C GLU A 136 -0.73 7.75 18.44
N GLU A 137 -1.09 9.03 18.18
CA GLU A 137 -0.46 9.86 17.15
C GLU A 137 0.98 10.29 17.50
N LYS A 138 1.33 10.40 18.79
CA LYS A 138 2.64 10.91 19.24
C LYS A 138 3.70 9.85 19.46
N SER A 139 3.34 8.59 19.58
CA SER A 139 4.25 7.56 20.09
C SER A 139 4.51 6.36 19.16
N VAL A 140 4.01 6.39 17.91
CA VAL A 140 4.39 5.33 16.96
C VAL A 140 5.87 5.50 16.61
N PRO A 141 6.70 4.48 16.85
CA PRO A 141 8.08 4.51 16.40
C PRO A 141 8.12 4.79 14.89
N LYS A 142 8.83 5.83 14.48
CA LYS A 142 9.07 6.06 13.06
C LYS A 142 10.15 5.11 12.59
N PRO A 143 9.98 4.40 11.49
CA PRO A 143 11.03 3.56 10.95
C PRO A 143 12.25 4.44 10.64
N LYS A 144 13.39 4.14 11.25
CA LYS A 144 14.67 4.76 10.91
C LYS A 144 15.18 4.09 9.64
N TRP A 145 14.77 4.60 8.50
CA TRP A 145 15.37 4.19 7.24
C TRP A 145 16.72 4.87 7.09
N SER A 146 17.71 4.15 6.59
CA SER A 146 18.93 4.78 6.12
C SER A 146 18.55 5.77 5.01
N THR A 147 18.78 7.05 5.27
CA THR A 147 18.46 8.18 4.37
C THR A 147 19.21 8.13 3.04
N THR A 148 20.08 7.17 2.85
CA THR A 148 20.97 7.07 1.69
C THR A 148 20.26 6.63 0.40
N LEU A 149 18.99 6.29 0.41
CA LEU A 149 18.21 5.89 -0.77
C LEU A 149 17.07 6.87 -1.11
N ILE A 150 17.09 8.04 -0.50
CA ILE A 150 16.17 9.10 -0.88
C ILE A 150 16.90 10.06 -1.79
N ALA A 151 16.42 10.12 -2.99
CA ALA A 151 16.72 11.18 -3.91
C ALA A 151 18.20 11.35 -4.28
N GLY A 152 18.56 10.87 -5.36
CA GLY A 152 19.63 11.46 -6.12
C GLY A 152 20.13 10.59 -7.23
N GLU A 153 20.29 9.33 -7.03
CA GLU A 153 20.98 8.59 -8.07
C GLU A 153 20.14 7.54 -8.77
N ASP A 154 19.00 7.07 -8.17
CA ASP A 154 18.24 5.97 -8.75
C ASP A 154 16.73 5.98 -8.56
N ALA A 155 16.04 7.10 -8.74
CA ALA A 155 14.56 7.10 -8.82
C ALA A 155 14.04 6.17 -9.95
N ASN A 156 14.89 5.76 -10.85
CA ASN A 156 14.62 4.87 -11.97
C ASN A 156 15.11 3.43 -11.72
N THR A 157 15.86 3.17 -10.64
CA THR A 157 16.25 1.81 -10.29
C THR A 157 15.16 1.17 -9.47
N PRO A 158 14.50 0.12 -10.00
CA PRO A 158 13.41 -0.52 -9.30
C PRO A 158 13.90 -1.28 -8.06
N PRO A 159 13.12 -1.26 -6.97
CA PRO A 159 13.40 -2.10 -5.81
C PRO A 159 13.23 -3.57 -6.18
N SER A 160 14.02 -4.46 -5.61
CA SER A 160 13.87 -5.90 -5.79
C SER A 160 13.53 -6.61 -4.45
N GLY A 161 12.72 -7.66 -4.51
CA GLY A 161 12.43 -8.53 -3.37
C GLY A 161 11.73 -7.85 -2.19
N ALA A 162 10.94 -6.83 -2.43
CA ALA A 162 10.18 -6.17 -1.39
C ALA A 162 8.91 -6.94 -1.04
N THR A 163 8.59 -7.00 0.25
CA THR A 163 7.30 -7.52 0.72
C THR A 163 6.39 -6.38 1.14
N PHE A 164 5.09 -6.52 0.88
CA PHE A 164 4.10 -5.50 1.16
C PHE A 164 2.75 -6.12 1.50
N ASP A 165 1.89 -5.36 2.18
CA ASP A 165 0.58 -5.82 2.63
C ASP A 165 -0.54 -5.44 1.67
N HIS A 166 -0.38 -4.30 0.98
CA HIS A 166 -1.38 -3.78 0.06
C HIS A 166 -0.73 -3.23 -1.21
N ILE A 167 -1.45 -3.37 -2.33
CA ILE A 167 -1.14 -2.70 -3.58
C ILE A 167 -2.34 -1.89 -4.06
N ILE A 168 -2.11 -0.62 -4.38
CA ILE A 168 -3.11 0.31 -4.91
C ILE A 168 -2.81 0.57 -6.38
N MET A 169 -3.83 0.48 -7.22
CA MET A 169 -3.81 0.82 -8.63
C MET A 169 -4.96 1.78 -8.92
N ASN A 170 -4.69 3.09 -8.87
CA ASN A 170 -5.74 4.12 -9.03
C ASN A 170 -5.61 4.85 -10.37
N LEU A 171 -5.86 4.15 -11.46
CA LEU A 171 -6.05 4.69 -12.79
C LEU A 171 -7.33 4.08 -13.39
N PRO A 172 -8.53 4.58 -13.04
CA PRO A 172 -9.80 3.86 -13.24
C PRO A 172 -10.13 3.45 -14.68
N ALA A 173 -9.51 4.09 -15.66
CA ALA A 173 -9.68 3.71 -17.07
C ALA A 173 -9.01 2.36 -17.39
N THR A 174 -7.83 2.09 -16.82
CA THR A 174 -6.95 1.00 -17.24
C THR A 174 -6.34 0.21 -16.09
N ALA A 175 -6.51 0.62 -14.83
CA ALA A 175 -5.80 -0.02 -13.70
C ALA A 175 -6.00 -1.54 -13.62
N VAL A 176 -7.17 -2.05 -13.97
CA VAL A 176 -7.44 -3.49 -13.99
C VAL A 176 -6.58 -4.26 -15.00
N GLU A 177 -6.10 -3.60 -16.06
CA GLU A 177 -5.23 -4.22 -17.06
C GLU A 177 -3.85 -4.58 -16.49
N PHE A 178 -3.42 -3.85 -15.46
CA PHE A 178 -2.13 -4.07 -14.79
C PHE A 178 -2.14 -5.26 -13.83
N LEU A 179 -3.30 -5.89 -13.59
CA LEU A 179 -3.40 -7.13 -12.83
C LEU A 179 -2.66 -8.29 -13.51
N ASP A 180 -2.43 -8.20 -14.82
CA ASP A 180 -1.67 -9.17 -15.61
C ASP A 180 -0.25 -9.42 -15.09
N CYS A 181 0.34 -8.45 -14.38
CA CYS A 181 1.68 -8.58 -13.85
C CYS A 181 1.76 -9.29 -12.48
N LEU A 182 0.62 -9.65 -11.87
CA LEU A 182 0.59 -10.29 -10.55
C LEU A 182 0.57 -11.81 -10.61
N LYS A 183 -0.03 -12.39 -11.65
CA LYS A 183 -0.18 -13.84 -11.77
C LYS A 183 1.16 -14.54 -11.85
N HIS A 184 1.40 -15.50 -10.96
CA HIS A 184 2.60 -16.33 -10.91
C HIS A 184 3.92 -15.53 -10.86
N SER A 185 3.87 -14.33 -10.29
CA SER A 185 5.01 -13.40 -10.27
C SER A 185 5.67 -13.30 -8.90
N PHE A 186 5.11 -13.94 -7.89
CA PHE A 186 5.62 -13.88 -6.53
C PHE A 186 6.73 -14.92 -6.32
N ASP A 187 7.87 -14.49 -5.77
CA ASP A 187 8.94 -15.41 -5.42
C ASP A 187 8.58 -16.26 -4.19
N ARG A 188 8.58 -17.58 -4.35
CA ARG A 188 8.20 -18.53 -3.29
C ARG A 188 9.09 -18.40 -2.04
N ALA A 189 10.38 -18.18 -2.22
CA ALA A 189 11.31 -18.06 -1.11
C ALA A 189 11.01 -16.84 -0.24
N THR A 190 10.59 -15.74 -0.87
CA THR A 190 10.27 -14.48 -0.20
C THR A 190 8.87 -14.50 0.44
N TRP A 191 7.90 -15.18 -0.19
CA TRP A 191 6.48 -15.02 0.14
C TRP A 191 5.79 -16.23 0.79
N SER A 192 6.37 -17.46 0.75
CA SER A 192 5.70 -18.68 1.23
C SER A 192 5.29 -18.67 2.71
N ASN A 193 5.99 -17.90 3.54
CA ASN A 193 5.72 -17.80 4.99
C ASN A 193 5.09 -16.45 5.38
N ARG A 194 4.52 -15.73 4.41
CA ARG A 194 3.92 -14.41 4.61
C ARG A 194 2.49 -14.38 4.10
N LYS A 195 1.71 -13.49 4.71
CA LYS A 195 0.40 -13.17 4.17
C LYS A 195 0.58 -12.49 2.81
N LEU A 196 -0.07 -13.03 1.78
CA LEU A 196 -0.09 -12.42 0.46
C LEU A 196 -0.88 -11.11 0.48
N PRO A 197 -0.52 -10.14 -0.38
CA PRO A 197 -1.07 -8.79 -0.31
C PRO A 197 -2.53 -8.72 -0.75
N THR A 198 -3.19 -7.65 -0.31
CA THR A 198 -4.50 -7.25 -0.81
C THR A 198 -4.34 -6.24 -1.94
N VAL A 199 -5.00 -6.49 -3.05
CA VAL A 199 -5.07 -5.60 -4.21
C VAL A 199 -6.27 -4.67 -4.07
N HIS A 200 -6.09 -3.39 -4.43
CA HIS A 200 -7.14 -2.37 -4.54
C HIS A 200 -7.04 -1.74 -5.93
N ALA A 201 -7.81 -2.26 -6.88
CA ALA A 201 -7.82 -1.78 -8.25
C ALA A 201 -9.05 -0.92 -8.51
N TYR A 202 -8.83 0.30 -8.95
CA TYR A 202 -9.91 1.22 -9.29
C TYR A 202 -10.33 1.02 -10.74
N ALA A 203 -11.64 1.06 -10.97
CA ALA A 203 -12.20 0.83 -12.29
C ALA A 203 -13.44 1.70 -12.53
N PHE A 204 -13.76 1.92 -13.79
CA PHE A 204 -15.09 2.40 -14.14
C PHE A 204 -16.05 1.22 -14.32
N ARG A 205 -17.23 1.35 -13.73
CA ARG A 205 -18.41 0.51 -14.01
C ARG A 205 -19.29 1.26 -15.00
N PRO A 206 -19.38 0.81 -16.27
CA PRO A 206 -20.21 1.46 -17.30
C PRO A 206 -21.70 1.33 -16.99
N PRO A 207 -22.56 2.14 -17.64
CA PRO A 207 -24.01 1.98 -17.55
C PRO A 207 -24.45 0.55 -17.91
N GLY A 208 -25.38 0.01 -17.13
CA GLY A 208 -25.93 -1.33 -17.35
C GLY A 208 -25.03 -2.50 -16.90
N HIS A 209 -23.82 -2.23 -16.40
CA HIS A 209 -22.94 -3.24 -15.85
C HIS A 209 -23.11 -3.38 -14.34
N THR A 210 -22.93 -4.59 -13.85
CA THR A 210 -22.97 -4.96 -12.44
C THR A 210 -21.56 -4.97 -11.82
N ASP A 211 -21.46 -5.10 -10.52
CA ASP A 211 -20.19 -5.32 -9.84
C ASP A 211 -19.52 -6.62 -10.30
N GLN A 212 -20.32 -7.65 -10.63
CA GLN A 212 -19.80 -8.91 -11.15
C GLN A 212 -19.13 -8.73 -12.52
N ASP A 213 -19.64 -7.86 -13.38
CA ASP A 213 -19.01 -7.57 -14.67
C ASP A 213 -17.64 -6.92 -14.50
N VAL A 214 -17.49 -6.06 -13.48
CA VAL A 214 -16.19 -5.44 -13.16
C VAL A 214 -15.22 -6.48 -12.60
N ILE A 215 -15.69 -7.38 -11.73
CA ILE A 215 -14.89 -8.51 -11.21
C ILE A 215 -14.45 -9.40 -12.37
N SER A 216 -15.35 -9.79 -13.25
CA SER A 216 -15.04 -10.66 -14.41
C SER A 216 -14.02 -10.03 -15.36
N ARG A 217 -14.08 -8.70 -15.54
CA ARG A 217 -13.05 -7.97 -16.27
C ARG A 217 -11.68 -8.02 -15.58
N ALA A 218 -11.66 -7.85 -14.25
CA ALA A 218 -10.43 -7.97 -13.47
C ALA A 218 -9.86 -9.39 -13.53
N GLU A 219 -10.69 -10.43 -13.46
CA GLU A 219 -10.32 -11.83 -13.63
C GLU A 219 -9.72 -12.11 -15.01
N GLY A 220 -10.30 -11.51 -16.06
CA GLY A 220 -9.80 -11.63 -17.43
C GLY A 220 -8.36 -11.11 -17.55
N HIS A 221 -8.03 -10.00 -16.93
CA HIS A 221 -6.67 -9.45 -16.93
C HIS A 221 -5.74 -10.19 -15.98
N LEU A 222 -6.19 -10.55 -14.77
CA LEU A 222 -5.40 -11.38 -13.85
C LEU A 222 -5.13 -12.78 -14.44
N GLY A 223 -6.00 -13.27 -15.33
CA GLY A 223 -5.91 -14.57 -15.96
C GLY A 223 -6.27 -15.76 -15.05
N CYS A 224 -7.05 -15.50 -13.99
CA CYS A 224 -7.57 -16.51 -13.07
C CYS A 224 -8.72 -15.93 -12.22
N PRO A 225 -9.60 -16.80 -11.65
CA PRO A 225 -10.71 -16.35 -10.82
C PRO A 225 -10.26 -15.57 -9.59
N ILE A 226 -11.04 -14.57 -9.19
CA ILE A 226 -10.84 -13.78 -7.98
C ILE A 226 -11.84 -14.23 -6.92
N LYS A 227 -11.34 -14.84 -5.85
CA LYS A 227 -12.17 -15.27 -4.72
C LYS A 227 -12.35 -14.10 -3.74
N ASN A 228 -13.56 -13.95 -3.20
CA ASN A 228 -13.89 -12.98 -2.14
C ASN A 228 -13.60 -11.50 -2.53
N ALA A 229 -13.78 -11.13 -3.80
CA ALA A 229 -13.72 -9.74 -4.22
C ALA A 229 -14.79 -8.90 -3.51
N LYS A 230 -14.40 -7.71 -3.07
CA LYS A 230 -15.30 -6.68 -2.56
C LYS A 230 -15.26 -5.50 -3.51
N VAL A 231 -16.43 -5.06 -3.95
CA VAL A 231 -16.56 -3.86 -4.78
C VAL A 231 -17.13 -2.74 -3.93
N HIS A 232 -16.44 -1.62 -3.90
CA HIS A 232 -16.90 -0.40 -3.25
C HIS A 232 -17.13 0.67 -4.29
N GLU A 233 -18.35 1.22 -4.31
CA GLU A 233 -18.68 2.36 -5.17
C GLU A 233 -18.10 3.64 -4.57
N VAL A 234 -17.23 4.30 -5.33
CA VAL A 234 -16.52 5.50 -4.88
C VAL A 234 -17.33 6.76 -5.15
N ARG A 235 -17.79 6.91 -6.38
CA ARG A 235 -18.60 8.04 -6.83
C ARG A 235 -19.13 7.82 -8.24
N ASP A 236 -20.20 8.51 -8.55
CA ASP A 236 -20.63 8.71 -9.93
C ASP A 236 -19.66 9.67 -10.67
N VAL A 237 -19.32 9.34 -11.89
CA VAL A 237 -18.46 10.16 -12.77
C VAL A 237 -19.22 10.71 -13.99
N ALA A 238 -20.33 10.09 -14.33
CA ALA A 238 -21.29 10.53 -15.34
C ALA A 238 -22.64 9.83 -15.06
N PRO A 239 -23.76 10.21 -15.71
CA PRO A 239 -25.02 9.48 -15.57
C PRO A 239 -24.83 7.98 -15.78
N ASN A 240 -25.20 7.20 -14.78
CA ASN A 240 -25.08 5.73 -14.76
C ASN A 240 -23.66 5.15 -14.96
N LYS A 241 -22.61 5.97 -14.79
CA LYS A 241 -21.21 5.53 -14.82
C LYS A 241 -20.57 5.80 -13.48
N ALA A 242 -20.24 4.77 -12.72
CA ALA A 242 -19.61 4.87 -11.43
C ALA A 242 -18.11 4.54 -11.49
N MET A 243 -17.33 5.17 -10.63
CA MET A 243 -15.99 4.74 -10.27
C MET A 243 -16.10 3.78 -9.09
N VAL A 244 -15.49 2.62 -9.18
CA VAL A 244 -15.51 1.59 -8.15
C VAL A 244 -14.09 1.16 -7.79
N CYS A 245 -13.92 0.65 -6.56
CA CYS A 245 -12.69 0.01 -6.09
C CYS A 245 -12.95 -1.49 -5.89
N VAL A 246 -12.28 -2.32 -6.66
CA VAL A 246 -12.28 -3.79 -6.50
C VAL A 246 -11.14 -4.16 -5.56
N SER A 247 -11.48 -4.76 -4.43
CA SER A 247 -10.50 -5.19 -3.42
C SER A 247 -10.55 -6.69 -3.22
N PHE A 248 -9.39 -7.36 -3.32
CA PHE A 248 -9.27 -8.79 -3.10
C PHE A 248 -7.87 -9.15 -2.61
N GLN A 249 -7.76 -10.24 -1.85
CA GLN A 249 -6.48 -10.76 -1.42
C GLN A 249 -5.96 -11.76 -2.45
N ILE A 250 -4.68 -11.64 -2.80
CA ILE A 250 -3.99 -12.62 -3.66
C ILE A 250 -3.97 -13.97 -2.95
N THR A 251 -4.27 -15.04 -3.67
CA THR A 251 -4.19 -16.43 -3.19
C THR A 251 -2.87 -17.08 -3.62
N GLU A 252 -2.48 -18.17 -2.96
CA GLU A 252 -1.28 -18.93 -3.34
C GLU A 252 -1.33 -19.43 -4.79
N GLU A 253 -2.50 -19.86 -5.24
CA GLU A 253 -2.75 -20.28 -6.62
C GLU A 253 -2.50 -19.16 -7.64
N GLN A 254 -2.83 -17.93 -7.27
CA GLN A 254 -2.60 -16.75 -8.10
C GLN A 254 -1.14 -16.27 -8.03
N ALA A 255 -0.52 -16.36 -6.86
CA ALA A 255 0.82 -15.84 -6.60
C ALA A 255 1.91 -16.69 -7.22
N PHE A 256 1.80 -18.01 -7.11
CA PHE A 256 2.88 -18.93 -7.44
C PHE A 256 2.55 -19.76 -8.69
N ALA A 257 3.55 -19.99 -9.53
CA ALA A 257 3.45 -20.98 -10.58
C ALA A 257 3.23 -22.38 -10.00
N PRO A 258 2.46 -23.26 -10.70
CA PRO A 258 2.25 -24.63 -10.30
C PRO A 258 3.56 -25.42 -10.14
#